data_cfcc6f751c5533d0e69ee0fb56cd85ce
#
_entry.id   cfcc6f751c5533d0e69ee0fb56cd85ce
#
_cell.length_a   1.000
_cell.length_b   1.000
_cell.length_c   1.000
_cell.angle_alpha   90.00
_cell.angle_beta   90.00
_cell.angle_gamma   90.00
#
_symmetry.space_group_name_H-M   'P 1'
#
loop_
_entity.id
_entity.type
_entity.pdbx_description
1 polymer ?
#
loop_
_entity_poly.entity_id
_entity_poly.type
_entity_poly.pdbx_seq_one_letter_code
_entity_poly.pdbx_strand_id
1 'polypeptide(L)'
;RQETQAAIDEKVDVLLGGISSEDSDYQKARFIFDTLVRTVNYDLNAENNQNIISVFLEGRTVCQGYACATKYLMDLLDIPCTIVTGTANGEPHAWNLIELDGAYYYMDTTWGNPTSNSPDDFGDVAEVVDYCFFTATTEELFQTHSPNVNFSLPECNCLDDSYFVQENCYFKDWYPEDIGALFTELDSHPVQIKFEDEAVYGQAQQFFIEEGHIGDYYTGDSSLFYMKNETMRVLTFLKK
;
A
#
# COMPACT_ATOMS: atom_id res chain seq x y z
N ARG A 1 9.45 30.37 -7.98
CA ARG A 1 9.78 29.55 -6.80
C ARG A 1 8.86 29.81 -5.61
N GLN A 2 8.61 31.08 -5.23
CA GLN A 2 7.65 31.40 -4.14
C GLN A 2 6.21 31.05 -4.52
N GLU A 3 5.80 31.34 -5.76
CA GLU A 3 4.47 31.00 -6.28
C GLU A 3 4.27 29.48 -6.37
N THR A 4 5.27 28.73 -6.76
CA THR A 4 5.24 27.26 -6.80
C THR A 4 5.08 26.67 -5.40
N GLN A 5 5.84 27.21 -4.42
CA GLN A 5 5.73 26.75 -3.04
C GLN A 5 4.33 27.04 -2.46
N ALA A 6 3.81 28.25 -2.66
CA ALA A 6 2.48 28.60 -2.19
C ALA A 6 1.37 27.70 -2.80
N ALA A 7 1.52 27.31 -4.07
CA ALA A 7 0.57 26.40 -4.72
C ALA A 7 0.68 24.97 -4.15
N ILE A 8 1.88 24.51 -3.78
CA ILE A 8 2.06 23.22 -3.10
C ILE A 8 1.45 23.29 -1.70
N ASP A 9 1.72 24.34 -0.94
CA ASP A 9 1.21 24.50 0.42
C ASP A 9 -0.32 24.47 0.42
N GLU A 10 -0.98 25.18 -0.50
CA GLU A 10 -2.44 25.15 -0.65
C GLU A 10 -2.99 23.73 -0.91
N LYS A 11 -2.33 22.96 -1.80
CA LYS A 11 -2.73 21.57 -2.09
C LYS A 11 -2.55 20.66 -0.90
N VAL A 12 -1.43 20.81 -0.20
CA VAL A 12 -1.10 20.01 0.98
C VAL A 12 -2.05 20.34 2.15
N ASP A 13 -2.38 21.61 2.37
CA ASP A 13 -3.35 22.02 3.40
C ASP A 13 -4.73 21.39 3.14
N VAL A 14 -5.18 21.35 1.88
CA VAL A 14 -6.44 20.69 1.50
C VAL A 14 -6.36 19.19 1.75
N LEU A 15 -5.26 18.54 1.38
CA LEU A 15 -5.04 17.11 1.59
C LEU A 15 -5.05 16.77 3.08
N LEU A 16 -4.22 17.45 3.87
CA LEU A 16 -4.10 17.20 5.31
C LEU A 16 -5.35 17.60 6.11
N GLY A 17 -6.23 18.41 5.53
CA GLY A 17 -7.54 18.74 6.11
C GLY A 17 -8.46 17.53 6.32
N GLY A 18 -8.14 16.37 5.73
CA GLY A 18 -8.83 15.10 5.98
C GLY A 18 -8.36 14.35 7.22
N ILE A 19 -7.27 14.82 7.88
CA ILE A 19 -6.67 14.19 9.06
C ILE A 19 -7.15 14.90 10.33
N SER A 20 -7.55 14.12 11.34
CA SER A 20 -7.91 14.62 12.67
C SER A 20 -6.68 14.66 13.59
N SER A 21 -6.68 15.58 14.56
CA SER A 21 -5.70 15.59 15.64
C SER A 21 -5.80 14.38 16.57
N GLU A 22 -6.93 13.67 16.54
CA GLU A 22 -7.18 12.46 17.34
C GLU A 22 -6.72 11.18 16.61
N ASP A 23 -6.37 11.27 15.32
CA ASP A 23 -5.92 10.11 14.55
C ASP A 23 -4.55 9.63 15.09
N SER A 24 -4.41 8.31 15.21
CA SER A 24 -3.13 7.68 15.51
C SER A 24 -2.13 7.89 14.37
N ASP A 25 -0.84 7.69 14.64
CA ASP A 25 0.18 7.80 13.59
C ASP A 25 -0.02 6.76 12.49
N TYR A 26 -0.50 5.55 12.83
CA TYR A 26 -0.96 4.56 11.84
C TYR A 26 -2.07 5.12 10.94
N GLN A 27 -3.13 5.71 11.51
CA GLN A 27 -4.24 6.25 10.73
C GLN A 27 -3.81 7.39 9.82
N LYS A 28 -2.94 8.29 10.31
CA LYS A 28 -2.35 9.36 9.50
C LYS A 28 -1.48 8.82 8.37
N ALA A 29 -0.61 7.84 8.66
CA ALA A 29 0.26 7.19 7.67
C ALA A 29 -0.56 6.47 6.60
N ARG A 30 -1.62 5.75 6.99
CA ARG A 30 -2.55 5.09 6.07
C ARG A 30 -3.27 6.11 5.18
N PHE A 31 -3.75 7.20 5.76
CA PHE A 31 -4.40 8.27 4.98
C PHE A 31 -3.48 8.83 3.89
N ILE A 32 -2.19 9.06 4.22
CA ILE A 32 -1.18 9.52 3.25
C ILE A 32 -0.97 8.47 2.17
N PHE A 33 -0.80 7.20 2.55
CA PHE A 33 -0.61 6.10 1.62
C PHE A 33 -1.78 6.01 0.64
N ASP A 34 -3.00 5.90 1.14
CA ASP A 34 -4.22 5.82 0.34
C ASP A 34 -4.37 7.02 -0.60
N THR A 35 -4.10 8.22 -0.10
CA THR A 35 -4.24 9.44 -0.90
C THR A 35 -3.25 9.47 -2.05
N LEU A 36 -1.96 9.21 -1.79
CA LEU A 36 -0.94 9.22 -2.84
C LEU A 36 -1.17 8.11 -3.87
N VAL A 37 -1.51 6.92 -3.41
CA VAL A 37 -1.80 5.77 -4.29
C VAL A 37 -2.99 6.04 -5.21
N ARG A 38 -4.07 6.65 -4.69
CA ARG A 38 -5.31 6.87 -5.44
C ARG A 38 -5.27 8.10 -6.35
N THR A 39 -4.48 9.12 -6.00
CA THR A 39 -4.55 10.42 -6.67
C THR A 39 -3.36 10.74 -7.57
N VAL A 40 -2.29 9.96 -7.48
CA VAL A 40 -1.06 10.19 -8.24
C VAL A 40 -0.83 9.04 -9.22
N ASN A 41 -0.59 9.37 -10.49
CA ASN A 41 -0.32 8.40 -11.53
C ASN A 41 1.19 8.23 -11.76
N TYR A 42 1.63 7.00 -12.06
CA TYR A 42 3.00 6.75 -12.47
C TYR A 42 3.23 7.20 -13.91
N ASP A 43 4.12 8.17 -14.14
CA ASP A 43 4.42 8.71 -15.46
C ASP A 43 5.89 9.10 -15.60
N LEU A 44 6.62 8.35 -16.43
CA LEU A 44 8.02 8.62 -16.76
C LEU A 44 8.22 9.95 -17.48
N ASN A 45 7.19 10.48 -18.14
CA ASN A 45 7.26 11.71 -18.94
C ASN A 45 6.77 12.95 -18.19
N ALA A 46 6.37 12.82 -16.92
CA ALA A 46 5.94 13.96 -16.12
C ALA A 46 7.10 14.94 -15.93
N GLU A 47 6.83 16.24 -16.09
CA GLU A 47 7.80 17.27 -15.74
C GLU A 47 8.11 17.22 -14.23
N ASN A 48 9.33 17.50 -13.84
CA ASN A 48 9.76 17.48 -12.43
C ASN A 48 9.47 16.15 -11.69
N ASN A 49 9.41 15.03 -12.39
CA ASN A 49 9.00 13.74 -11.87
C ASN A 49 9.89 13.14 -10.75
N GLN A 50 10.99 13.79 -10.40
CA GLN A 50 11.90 13.39 -9.30
C GLN A 50 11.63 14.16 -7.99
N ASN A 51 10.56 14.95 -7.92
CA ASN A 51 10.28 15.78 -6.76
C ASN A 51 8.76 16.01 -6.55
N ILE A 52 8.41 16.67 -5.46
CA ILE A 52 7.03 16.89 -5.03
C ILE A 52 6.21 17.83 -5.93
N ILE A 53 6.83 18.58 -6.83
CA ILE A 53 6.12 19.51 -7.74
C ILE A 53 5.17 18.71 -8.64
N SER A 54 5.68 17.65 -9.28
CA SER A 54 4.87 16.79 -10.16
C SER A 54 3.75 16.09 -9.40
N VAL A 55 4.00 15.67 -8.16
CA VAL A 55 3.00 15.02 -7.31
C VAL A 55 1.84 15.97 -7.01
N PHE A 56 2.13 17.11 -6.38
CA PHE A 56 1.07 17.99 -5.86
C PHE A 56 0.44 18.90 -6.91
N LEU A 57 1.18 19.28 -7.97
CA LEU A 57 0.67 20.20 -8.98
C LEU A 57 0.18 19.50 -10.26
N GLU A 58 0.69 18.30 -10.56
CA GLU A 58 0.35 17.59 -11.80
C GLU A 58 -0.36 16.25 -11.55
N GLY A 59 -0.30 15.69 -10.33
CA GLY A 59 -0.89 14.40 -9.98
C GLY A 59 -0.23 13.21 -10.68
N ARG A 60 1.05 13.33 -11.06
CA ARG A 60 1.79 12.27 -11.76
C ARG A 60 3.29 12.39 -11.51
N THR A 61 3.96 11.26 -11.33
CA THR A 61 5.38 11.24 -10.97
C THR A 61 6.00 9.86 -11.21
N VAL A 62 7.25 9.65 -10.77
CA VAL A 62 7.93 8.35 -10.68
C VAL A 62 8.24 8.02 -9.22
N CYS A 63 8.83 6.86 -8.95
CA CYS A 63 9.13 6.37 -7.60
C CYS A 63 9.82 7.42 -6.69
N GLN A 64 10.79 8.16 -7.22
CA GLN A 64 11.47 9.21 -6.46
C GLN A 64 10.51 10.33 -6.02
N GLY A 65 9.59 10.75 -6.88
CA GLY A 65 8.60 11.77 -6.52
C GLY A 65 7.60 11.26 -5.49
N TYR A 66 7.13 10.02 -5.62
CA TYR A 66 6.31 9.36 -4.61
C TYR A 66 7.01 9.33 -3.25
N ALA A 67 8.26 8.84 -3.20
CA ALA A 67 9.02 8.76 -1.95
C ALA A 67 9.26 10.14 -1.32
N CYS A 68 9.53 11.18 -2.15
CA CYS A 68 9.68 12.56 -1.68
C CYS A 68 8.37 13.12 -1.12
N ALA A 69 7.23 12.87 -1.76
CA ALA A 69 5.93 13.35 -1.31
C ALA A 69 5.50 12.65 -0.01
N THR A 70 5.69 11.33 0.07
CA THR A 70 5.47 10.57 1.29
C THR A 70 6.26 11.16 2.45
N LYS A 71 7.58 11.33 2.28
CA LYS A 71 8.42 11.94 3.32
C LYS A 71 7.95 13.35 3.70
N TYR A 72 7.64 14.19 2.71
CA TYR A 72 7.20 15.56 2.95
C TYR A 72 5.92 15.62 3.79
N LEU A 73 4.93 14.78 3.49
CA LEU A 73 3.66 14.72 4.22
C LEU A 73 3.85 14.13 5.63
N MET A 74 4.67 13.08 5.78
CA MET A 74 5.00 12.49 7.09
C MET A 74 5.71 13.50 7.99
N ASP A 75 6.68 14.26 7.46
CA ASP A 75 7.38 15.28 8.21
C ASP A 75 6.44 16.39 8.73
N LEU A 76 5.41 16.75 7.96
CA LEU A 76 4.39 17.73 8.39
C LEU A 76 3.48 17.22 9.51
N LEU A 77 3.42 15.90 9.69
CA LEU A 77 2.64 15.24 10.74
C LEU A 77 3.50 14.73 11.90
N ASP A 78 4.77 15.14 11.94
CA ASP A 78 5.76 14.72 12.93
C ASP A 78 5.97 13.18 12.98
N ILE A 79 5.71 12.46 11.87
CA ILE A 79 5.98 11.04 11.73
C ILE A 79 7.39 10.85 11.14
N PRO A 80 8.32 10.20 11.86
CA PRO A 80 9.67 9.97 11.35
C PRO A 80 9.64 9.16 10.05
N CYS A 81 10.25 9.73 9.00
CA CYS A 81 10.26 9.12 7.68
C CYS A 81 11.60 9.38 6.97
N THR A 82 12.15 8.35 6.35
CA THR A 82 13.38 8.41 5.57
C THR A 82 13.16 7.83 4.18
N ILE A 83 13.75 8.45 3.17
CA ILE A 83 13.78 7.89 1.81
C ILE A 83 14.89 6.84 1.75
N VAL A 84 14.55 5.66 1.28
CA VAL A 84 15.48 4.58 0.97
C VAL A 84 15.58 4.45 -0.54
N THR A 85 16.80 4.32 -1.05
CA THR A 85 17.07 4.08 -2.47
C THR A 85 17.74 2.74 -2.67
N GLY A 86 17.50 2.13 -3.83
CA GLY A 86 18.05 0.82 -4.15
C GLY A 86 17.50 0.30 -5.47
N THR A 87 17.15 -0.96 -5.48
CA THR A 87 16.48 -1.60 -6.63
C THR A 87 15.23 -2.33 -6.19
N ALA A 88 14.22 -2.39 -7.06
CA ALA A 88 13.06 -3.26 -6.92
C ALA A 88 12.95 -4.12 -8.19
N ASN A 89 12.90 -5.44 -8.04
CA ASN A 89 13.03 -6.40 -9.15
C ASN A 89 14.23 -6.13 -10.08
N GLY A 90 15.33 -5.62 -9.50
CA GLY A 90 16.56 -5.29 -10.24
C GLY A 90 16.61 -3.91 -10.89
N GLU A 91 15.48 -3.18 -10.95
CA GLU A 91 15.42 -1.83 -11.51
C GLU A 91 15.63 -0.75 -10.42
N PRO A 92 16.26 0.39 -10.74
CA PRO A 92 16.43 1.49 -9.79
C PRO A 92 15.10 1.93 -9.17
N HIS A 93 15.07 2.05 -7.85
CA HIS A 93 13.84 2.36 -7.13
C HIS A 93 14.08 3.19 -5.87
N ALA A 94 13.02 3.86 -5.39
CA ALA A 94 13.01 4.62 -4.15
C ALA A 94 11.69 4.40 -3.42
N TRP A 95 11.78 4.21 -2.10
CA TRP A 95 10.66 4.00 -1.18
C TRP A 95 10.93 4.66 0.17
N ASN A 96 10.12 4.40 1.17
CA ASN A 96 10.24 5.01 2.48
C ASN A 96 10.44 3.97 3.60
N LEU A 97 11.13 4.40 4.65
CA LEU A 97 11.17 3.79 5.96
C LEU A 97 10.51 4.76 6.93
N ILE A 98 9.50 4.31 7.65
CA ILE A 98 8.73 5.10 8.61
C ILE A 98 8.85 4.51 10.01
N GLU A 99 8.61 5.32 11.04
CA GLU A 99 8.51 4.87 12.42
C GLU A 99 7.09 5.15 12.93
N LEU A 100 6.41 4.12 13.42
CA LEU A 100 5.08 4.20 14.04
C LEU A 100 5.17 3.57 15.43
N ASP A 101 4.73 4.27 16.46
CA ASP A 101 4.70 3.80 17.85
C ASP A 101 6.02 3.14 18.35
N GLY A 102 7.17 3.62 17.84
CA GLY A 102 8.50 3.15 18.20
C GLY A 102 8.98 1.91 17.46
N ALA A 103 8.25 1.43 16.46
CA ALA A 103 8.64 0.36 15.55
C ALA A 103 8.84 0.89 14.13
N TYR A 104 9.70 0.21 13.36
CA TYR A 104 10.00 0.61 11.99
C TYR A 104 9.25 -0.26 10.98
N TYR A 105 8.81 0.39 9.89
CA TYR A 105 8.10 -0.25 8.79
C TYR A 105 8.55 0.32 7.45
N TYR A 106 8.50 -0.48 6.41
CA TYR A 106 8.68 0.02 5.05
C TYR A 106 7.34 0.43 4.44
N MET A 107 7.37 1.48 3.62
CA MET A 107 6.25 1.99 2.87
C MET A 107 6.69 2.31 1.43
N ASP A 108 6.01 1.71 0.45
CA ASP A 108 6.21 2.01 -0.96
C ASP A 108 4.91 2.44 -1.63
N THR A 109 4.68 3.75 -1.67
CA THR A 109 3.49 4.34 -2.30
C THR A 109 3.46 4.17 -3.82
N THR A 110 4.59 3.88 -4.46
CA THR A 110 4.65 3.56 -5.89
C THR A 110 4.03 2.19 -6.16
N TRP A 111 4.45 1.18 -5.40
CA TRP A 111 3.98 -0.19 -5.57
C TRP A 111 2.62 -0.44 -4.90
N GLY A 112 2.21 0.43 -3.99
CA GLY A 112 0.84 0.48 -3.48
C GLY A 112 -0.20 0.76 -4.56
N ASN A 113 0.23 1.32 -5.72
CA ASN A 113 -0.62 1.50 -6.89
C ASN A 113 -0.42 0.34 -7.88
N PRO A 114 -1.35 -0.62 -7.97
CA PRO A 114 -1.21 -1.79 -8.85
C PRO A 114 -1.04 -1.42 -10.33
N THR A 115 -1.60 -0.29 -10.76
CA THR A 115 -1.52 0.16 -12.15
C THR A 115 -0.11 0.57 -12.56
N SER A 116 0.75 0.94 -11.60
CA SER A 116 2.15 1.28 -11.88
C SER A 116 3.00 0.04 -12.20
N ASN A 117 2.61 -1.14 -11.70
CA ASN A 117 3.37 -2.39 -11.86
C ASN A 117 2.87 -3.29 -13.01
N SER A 118 1.58 -3.22 -13.36
CA SER A 118 0.96 -4.06 -14.37
C SER A 118 -0.26 -3.37 -15.00
N PRO A 119 -0.07 -2.33 -15.82
CA PRO A 119 -1.19 -1.54 -16.37
C PRO A 119 -2.18 -2.37 -17.20
N ASP A 120 -1.71 -3.47 -17.83
CA ASP A 120 -2.51 -4.30 -18.74
C ASP A 120 -3.35 -5.36 -18.01
N ASP A 121 -2.99 -5.70 -16.75
CA ASP A 121 -3.64 -6.79 -16.02
C ASP A 121 -4.92 -6.34 -15.27
N PHE A 122 -5.05 -5.05 -14.97
CA PHE A 122 -6.09 -4.55 -14.08
C PHE A 122 -7.25 -3.81 -14.78
N GLY A 123 -7.12 -3.46 -16.07
CA GLY A 123 -8.19 -2.79 -16.81
C GLY A 123 -8.71 -1.52 -16.10
N ASP A 124 -10.04 -1.42 -15.94
CA ASP A 124 -10.69 -0.29 -15.24
C ASP A 124 -10.67 -0.43 -13.69
N VAL A 125 -9.85 -1.32 -13.11
CA VAL A 125 -9.76 -1.52 -11.65
C VAL A 125 -8.83 -0.47 -11.02
N ALA A 126 -9.08 0.80 -11.32
CA ALA A 126 -8.26 1.95 -10.88
C ALA A 126 -8.36 2.28 -9.38
N GLU A 127 -9.15 1.53 -8.61
CA GLU A 127 -9.41 1.85 -7.20
C GLU A 127 -8.74 0.90 -6.20
N VAL A 128 -7.98 -0.10 -6.66
CA VAL A 128 -7.30 -1.04 -5.75
C VAL A 128 -6.04 -0.38 -5.20
N VAL A 129 -5.92 -0.37 -3.88
CA VAL A 129 -4.68 -0.05 -3.15
C VAL A 129 -4.06 -1.37 -2.72
N ASP A 130 -2.79 -1.61 -3.04
CA ASP A 130 -2.08 -2.81 -2.57
C ASP A 130 -1.41 -2.54 -1.22
N TYR A 131 -2.05 -2.97 -0.16
CA TYR A 131 -1.55 -2.78 1.20
C TYR A 131 -0.38 -3.70 1.57
N CYS A 132 0.06 -4.60 0.70
CA CYS A 132 1.32 -5.32 0.87
C CYS A 132 2.53 -4.38 0.99
N PHE A 133 2.40 -3.16 0.45
CA PHE A 133 3.45 -2.14 0.43
C PHE A 133 3.22 -0.99 1.42
N PHE A 134 2.24 -1.14 2.31
CA PHE A 134 2.02 -0.28 3.46
C PHE A 134 2.42 -1.01 4.74
N THR A 135 3.28 -0.44 5.54
CA THR A 135 3.78 -1.04 6.80
C THR A 135 4.37 -2.45 6.65
N ALA A 136 5.13 -2.66 5.56
CA ALA A 136 5.76 -3.94 5.29
C ALA A 136 6.99 -4.20 6.19
N THR A 137 7.20 -5.45 6.52
CA THR A 137 8.41 -5.89 7.25
C THR A 137 9.63 -5.99 6.33
N THR A 138 10.84 -6.09 6.92
CA THR A 138 12.07 -6.37 6.16
C THR A 138 11.97 -7.68 5.39
N GLU A 139 11.45 -8.74 6.02
CA GLU A 139 11.30 -10.05 5.38
C GLU A 139 10.39 -9.97 4.15
N GLU A 140 9.29 -9.24 4.25
CA GLU A 140 8.33 -9.09 3.17
C GLU A 140 8.89 -8.24 2.03
N LEU A 141 9.33 -7.01 2.32
CA LEU A 141 9.75 -6.09 1.28
C LEU A 141 11.00 -6.55 0.55
N PHE A 142 11.98 -7.11 1.26
CA PHE A 142 13.27 -7.49 0.66
C PHE A 142 13.22 -8.74 -0.21
N GLN A 143 12.07 -9.36 -0.39
CA GLN A 143 11.88 -10.36 -1.43
C GLN A 143 11.96 -9.76 -2.84
N THR A 144 11.61 -8.49 -2.98
CA THR A 144 11.62 -7.76 -4.25
C THR A 144 12.54 -6.55 -4.23
N HIS A 145 12.80 -5.95 -3.06
CA HIS A 145 13.58 -4.73 -2.89
C HIS A 145 14.96 -5.02 -2.29
N SER A 146 15.96 -4.29 -2.77
CA SER A 146 17.34 -4.36 -2.27
C SER A 146 17.85 -2.95 -2.04
N PRO A 147 18.01 -2.52 -0.78
CA PRO A 147 18.48 -1.17 -0.48
C PRO A 147 19.96 -1.01 -0.86
N ASN A 148 20.30 0.18 -1.37
CA ASN A 148 21.67 0.58 -1.66
C ASN A 148 22.01 1.84 -0.86
N VAL A 149 22.26 1.64 0.43
CA VAL A 149 22.57 2.69 1.39
C VAL A 149 23.89 2.39 2.11
N ASN A 150 24.62 3.42 2.54
CA ASN A 150 25.91 3.30 3.21
C ASN A 150 25.82 3.22 4.74
N PHE A 151 24.62 2.95 5.28
CA PHE A 151 24.35 2.82 6.70
C PHE A 151 23.41 1.63 6.94
N SER A 152 23.41 1.12 8.19
CA SER A 152 22.50 0.06 8.56
C SER A 152 21.09 0.61 8.72
N LEU A 153 20.14 0.00 8.03
CA LEU A 153 18.72 0.26 8.25
C LEU A 153 18.27 -0.50 9.51
N PRO A 154 17.33 0.04 10.29
CA PRO A 154 16.70 -0.73 11.35
C PRO A 154 15.95 -1.93 10.77
N GLU A 155 15.84 -2.99 11.54
CA GLU A 155 15.05 -4.16 11.19
C GLU A 155 13.55 -3.86 11.43
N CYS A 156 12.74 -4.05 10.40
CA CYS A 156 11.29 -3.94 10.46
C CYS A 156 10.72 -5.34 10.66
N ASN A 157 10.42 -5.72 11.88
CA ASN A 157 9.94 -7.05 12.26
C ASN A 157 8.69 -7.02 13.15
N CYS A 158 8.18 -5.84 13.47
CA CYS A 158 6.94 -5.64 14.20
C CYS A 158 5.75 -5.78 13.26
N LEU A 159 4.67 -6.38 13.74
CA LEU A 159 3.41 -6.53 13.02
C LEU A 159 2.27 -5.71 13.64
N ASP A 160 2.52 -5.02 14.77
CA ASP A 160 1.47 -4.35 15.52
C ASP A 160 0.75 -3.28 14.67
N ASP A 161 1.49 -2.52 13.84
CA ASP A 161 0.93 -1.56 12.88
C ASP A 161 0.91 -2.09 11.43
N SER A 162 1.01 -3.41 11.25
CA SER A 162 0.74 -3.99 9.94
C SER A 162 -0.72 -3.77 9.56
N TYR A 163 -0.97 -3.33 8.32
CA TYR A 163 -2.32 -3.14 7.79
C TYR A 163 -3.23 -4.33 8.07
N PHE A 164 -2.74 -5.52 7.75
CA PHE A 164 -3.55 -6.74 7.86
C PHE A 164 -3.89 -7.13 9.31
N VAL A 165 -3.04 -6.75 10.27
CA VAL A 165 -3.32 -6.94 11.70
C VAL A 165 -4.29 -5.88 12.19
N GLN A 166 -4.08 -4.62 11.86
CA GLN A 166 -4.93 -3.50 12.27
C GLN A 166 -6.36 -3.62 11.72
N GLU A 167 -6.50 -4.12 10.48
CA GLU A 167 -7.80 -4.29 9.82
C GLU A 167 -8.43 -5.69 10.04
N ASN A 168 -7.84 -6.53 10.93
CA ASN A 168 -8.33 -7.87 11.25
C ASN A 168 -8.47 -8.80 10.04
N CYS A 169 -7.59 -8.68 9.05
CA CYS A 169 -7.56 -9.52 7.86
C CYS A 169 -6.23 -10.31 7.72
N TYR A 170 -5.57 -10.59 8.86
CA TYR A 170 -4.38 -11.44 8.97
C TYR A 170 -4.71 -12.75 9.70
N PHE A 171 -4.53 -13.88 9.01
CA PHE A 171 -4.88 -15.20 9.53
C PHE A 171 -3.65 -16.08 9.71
N LYS A 172 -3.45 -16.56 10.95
CA LYS A 172 -2.38 -17.49 11.31
C LYS A 172 -2.79 -18.95 11.12
N ASP A 173 -4.07 -19.21 11.27
CA ASP A 173 -4.66 -20.54 11.18
C ASP A 173 -5.85 -20.54 10.21
N TRP A 174 -6.30 -21.73 9.84
CA TRP A 174 -7.42 -21.92 8.93
C TRP A 174 -8.78 -21.74 9.64
N TYR A 175 -9.43 -20.60 9.42
CA TYR A 175 -10.75 -20.24 9.94
C TYR A 175 -11.67 -19.78 8.79
N PRO A 176 -12.22 -20.74 7.98
CA PRO A 176 -12.97 -20.36 6.77
C PRO A 176 -14.17 -19.46 7.03
N GLU A 177 -14.84 -19.62 8.19
CA GLU A 177 -16.00 -18.79 8.55
C GLU A 177 -15.59 -17.34 8.84
N ASP A 178 -14.49 -17.14 9.58
CA ASP A 178 -13.99 -15.81 9.91
C ASP A 178 -13.43 -15.11 8.66
N ILE A 179 -12.70 -15.86 7.82
CA ILE A 179 -12.22 -15.37 6.53
C ILE A 179 -13.40 -15.03 5.62
N GLY A 180 -14.37 -15.92 5.53
CA GLY A 180 -15.57 -15.74 4.71
C GLY A 180 -16.42 -14.54 5.13
N ALA A 181 -16.44 -14.20 6.43
CA ALA A 181 -17.16 -13.04 6.93
C ALA A 181 -16.65 -11.72 6.31
N LEU A 182 -15.36 -11.63 5.94
CA LEU A 182 -14.79 -10.46 5.29
C LEU A 182 -15.40 -10.18 3.90
N PHE A 183 -15.92 -11.19 3.23
CA PHE A 183 -16.52 -11.02 1.90
C PHE A 183 -17.82 -10.21 1.93
N THR A 184 -18.41 -9.98 3.09
CA THR A 184 -19.54 -9.05 3.24
C THR A 184 -19.16 -7.61 2.93
N GLU A 185 -17.87 -7.27 3.01
CA GLU A 185 -17.34 -5.94 2.70
C GLU A 185 -17.13 -5.69 1.19
N LEU A 186 -17.19 -6.75 0.36
CA LEU A 186 -16.93 -6.67 -1.08
C LEU A 186 -17.87 -5.73 -1.84
N ASP A 187 -19.03 -5.42 -1.28
CA ASP A 187 -19.94 -4.43 -1.86
C ASP A 187 -19.44 -2.99 -1.69
N SER A 188 -18.59 -2.75 -0.74
CA SER A 188 -18.07 -1.42 -0.37
C SER A 188 -16.66 -1.16 -0.89
N HIS A 189 -15.78 -2.17 -0.83
CA HIS A 189 -14.37 -2.05 -1.24
C HIS A 189 -13.73 -3.43 -1.51
N PRO A 190 -12.57 -3.47 -2.21
CA PRO A 190 -11.78 -4.68 -2.34
C PRO A 190 -11.37 -5.23 -0.97
N VAL A 191 -11.42 -6.56 -0.82
CA VAL A 191 -11.01 -7.28 0.39
C VAL A 191 -9.66 -7.91 0.17
N GLN A 192 -8.67 -7.56 1.00
CA GLN A 192 -7.34 -8.13 0.99
C GLN A 192 -7.12 -8.96 2.25
N ILE A 193 -6.65 -10.18 2.10
CA ILE A 193 -6.50 -11.13 3.19
C ILE A 193 -5.08 -11.68 3.15
N LYS A 194 -4.37 -11.55 4.27
CA LYS A 194 -3.00 -12.05 4.44
C LYS A 194 -2.97 -13.28 5.31
N PHE A 195 -2.07 -14.20 4.97
CA PHE A 195 -1.88 -15.46 5.67
C PHE A 195 -0.46 -15.58 6.23
N GLU A 196 -0.34 -16.15 7.42
CA GLU A 196 0.94 -16.31 8.13
C GLU A 196 1.91 -17.15 7.32
N ASP A 197 1.45 -18.29 6.84
CA ASP A 197 2.27 -19.25 6.12
C ASP A 197 1.64 -19.75 4.80
N GLU A 198 2.46 -20.46 4.04
CA GLU A 198 2.06 -20.98 2.72
C GLU A 198 0.98 -22.06 2.82
N ALA A 199 0.91 -22.81 3.93
CA ALA A 199 -0.07 -23.88 4.09
C ALA A 199 -1.48 -23.29 4.26
N VAL A 200 -1.64 -22.28 5.11
CA VAL A 200 -2.92 -21.59 5.31
C VAL A 200 -3.31 -20.81 4.05
N TYR A 201 -2.35 -20.16 3.39
CA TYR A 201 -2.56 -19.49 2.10
C TYR A 201 -3.05 -20.46 1.02
N GLY A 202 -2.41 -21.63 0.90
CA GLY A 202 -2.82 -22.68 -0.04
C GLY A 202 -4.21 -23.25 0.24
N GLN A 203 -4.55 -23.45 1.53
CA GLN A 203 -5.90 -23.85 1.94
C GLN A 203 -6.96 -22.82 1.52
N ALA A 204 -6.66 -21.53 1.71
CA ALA A 204 -7.56 -20.45 1.31
C ALA A 204 -7.78 -20.40 -0.21
N GLN A 205 -6.71 -20.55 -0.99
CA GLN A 205 -6.82 -20.62 -2.45
C GLN A 205 -7.68 -21.81 -2.90
N GLN A 206 -7.38 -23.00 -2.36
CA GLN A 206 -8.12 -24.23 -2.67
C GLN A 206 -9.62 -24.03 -2.37
N PHE A 207 -9.94 -23.62 -1.16
CA PHE A 207 -11.33 -23.54 -0.69
C PHE A 207 -12.11 -22.42 -1.39
N PHE A 208 -11.65 -21.17 -1.30
CA PHE A 208 -12.42 -20.04 -1.81
C PHE A 208 -12.40 -19.90 -3.33
N ILE A 209 -11.27 -20.23 -3.99
CA ILE A 209 -11.08 -19.98 -5.41
C ILE A 209 -11.32 -21.26 -6.25
N GLU A 210 -10.60 -22.35 -5.95
CA GLU A 210 -10.65 -23.55 -6.81
C GLU A 210 -11.93 -24.37 -6.59
N GLU A 211 -12.40 -24.49 -5.34
CA GLU A 211 -13.66 -25.16 -5.01
C GLU A 211 -14.86 -24.21 -5.10
N GLY A 212 -14.63 -22.91 -5.15
CA GLY A 212 -15.67 -21.90 -5.38
C GLY A 212 -16.51 -21.53 -4.16
N HIS A 213 -16.07 -21.88 -2.95
CA HIS A 213 -16.79 -21.59 -1.71
C HIS A 213 -16.93 -20.11 -1.35
N ILE A 214 -16.27 -19.21 -2.09
CA ILE A 214 -16.52 -17.78 -1.94
C ILE A 214 -18.00 -17.44 -2.16
N GLY A 215 -18.71 -18.19 -3.01
CA GLY A 215 -20.14 -18.04 -3.27
C GLY A 215 -21.04 -18.39 -2.07
N ASP A 216 -20.52 -19.11 -1.06
CA ASP A 216 -21.27 -19.42 0.15
C ASP A 216 -21.31 -18.20 1.11
N TYR A 217 -20.38 -17.25 0.96
CA TYR A 217 -20.20 -16.07 1.82
C TYR A 217 -20.58 -14.77 1.14
N TYR A 218 -20.36 -14.67 -0.17
CA TYR A 218 -20.73 -13.48 -0.96
C TYR A 218 -21.98 -13.77 -1.79
N THR A 219 -23.07 -13.08 -1.48
CA THR A 219 -24.38 -13.24 -2.12
C THR A 219 -24.76 -12.10 -3.07
N GLY A 220 -23.83 -11.20 -3.36
CA GLY A 220 -24.04 -10.09 -4.31
C GLY A 220 -24.19 -10.55 -5.76
N ASP A 221 -24.81 -9.71 -6.58
CA ASP A 221 -25.10 -9.99 -8.00
C ASP A 221 -23.89 -9.74 -8.95
N SER A 222 -22.75 -9.24 -8.42
CA SER A 222 -21.60 -8.88 -9.23
C SER A 222 -20.65 -10.05 -9.44
N SER A 223 -20.00 -10.06 -10.60
CA SER A 223 -18.87 -10.96 -10.82
C SER A 223 -17.70 -10.55 -9.95
N LEU A 224 -17.06 -11.53 -9.32
CA LEU A 224 -15.86 -11.31 -8.50
C LEU A 224 -14.62 -11.61 -9.31
N PHE A 225 -13.60 -10.79 -9.08
CA PHE A 225 -12.22 -11.03 -9.48
C PHE A 225 -11.37 -11.31 -8.26
N TYR A 226 -10.27 -12.00 -8.47
CA TYR A 226 -9.27 -12.18 -7.44
C TYR A 226 -7.88 -11.96 -8.00
N MET A 227 -6.97 -11.52 -7.15
CA MET A 227 -5.54 -11.42 -7.40
C MET A 227 -4.79 -12.21 -6.33
N LYS A 228 -3.66 -12.78 -6.74
CA LYS A 228 -2.79 -13.57 -5.87
C LYS A 228 -1.44 -12.86 -5.76
N ASN A 229 -1.03 -12.55 -4.56
CA ASN A 229 0.35 -12.21 -4.25
C ASN A 229 0.96 -13.38 -3.48
N GLU A 230 1.55 -14.34 -4.20
CA GLU A 230 2.12 -15.56 -3.63
C GLU A 230 3.31 -15.23 -2.72
N THR A 231 4.12 -14.26 -3.11
CA THR A 231 5.29 -13.80 -2.37
C THR A 231 4.91 -13.27 -0.99
N MET A 232 3.86 -12.44 -0.92
CA MET A 232 3.36 -11.84 0.32
C MET A 232 2.26 -12.67 0.99
N ARG A 233 1.83 -13.77 0.36
CA ARG A 233 0.72 -14.63 0.81
C ARG A 233 -0.57 -13.84 1.03
N VAL A 234 -0.91 -13.00 0.06
CA VAL A 234 -2.12 -12.18 0.08
C VAL A 234 -3.06 -12.58 -1.06
N LEU A 235 -4.33 -12.73 -0.71
CA LEU A 235 -5.44 -12.84 -1.67
C LEU A 235 -6.22 -11.53 -1.66
N THR A 236 -6.46 -10.98 -2.84
CA THR A 236 -7.30 -9.79 -3.01
C THR A 236 -8.53 -10.18 -3.81
N PHE A 237 -9.69 -9.86 -3.27
CA PHE A 237 -10.99 -10.07 -3.93
C PHE A 237 -11.64 -8.72 -4.20
N LEU A 238 -12.26 -8.58 -5.36
CA LEU A 238 -12.87 -7.32 -5.79
C LEU A 238 -14.03 -7.59 -6.75
N LYS A 239 -14.93 -6.62 -6.84
CA LYS A 239 -16.04 -6.62 -7.81
C LYS A 239 -15.58 -6.07 -9.16
N LYS A 240 -16.21 -6.58 -10.21
CA LYS A 240 -16.09 -6.02 -11.55
C LYS A 240 -16.92 -4.76 -11.68
#